data_7127f4c9a1c1033d854cc09818696399
#
_entry.id   7127f4c9a1c1033d854cc09818696399
#
_cell.length_a   1.000
_cell.length_b   1.000
_cell.length_c   1.000
_cell.angle_alpha   90.00
_cell.angle_beta   90.00
_cell.angle_gamma   90.00
#
_symmetry.space_group_name_H-M   'P 1'
#
loop_
_entity.id
_entity.type
_entity.pdbx_description
1 polymer ?
#
loop_
_entity_poly.entity_id
_entity_poly.type
_entity_poly.pdbx_seq_one_letter_code
_entity_poly.pdbx_strand_id
1 'polypeptide(L)'
;MKRAIVIGATSGIGRALAERLAAEGYRVGVTGRREALLEELAASRPGSFCYAAADIMDPAAACAALERLAGELGGMDLCVGSAGTGDLNPGLDYALEEPAIRTNVVGWTAAVDWAYGRFEERGGGHLVVITSVGGLRGGGAAPAYNASKAYQINYAEGLRQRAAKSGLPLPVTDIRPGFVATEMAKGEGLFWVMPVDRVVEGIVRAIRRRRSVAVVTRRWRLPAWLIRHMPECIYRKMG
;
A
#
# COMPACT_ATOMS: atom_id res chain seq x y z
N MET A 1 14.03 19.64 2.83
CA MET A 1 13.33 18.67 3.69
C MET A 1 12.58 17.72 2.77
N LYS A 2 12.64 16.41 2.98
CA LYS A 2 11.92 15.43 2.14
C LYS A 2 10.44 15.42 2.51
N ARG A 3 9.56 15.24 1.52
CA ARG A 3 8.10 15.29 1.67
C ARG A 3 7.50 13.97 1.23
N ALA A 4 6.65 13.40 2.06
CA ALA A 4 5.97 12.15 1.76
C ALA A 4 4.46 12.29 1.93
N ILE A 5 3.67 11.55 1.13
CA ILE A 5 2.25 11.33 1.40
C ILE A 5 2.03 9.84 1.64
N VAL A 6 1.31 9.50 2.70
CA VAL A 6 0.92 8.12 3.04
C VAL A 6 -0.60 8.00 3.00
N ILE A 7 -1.09 7.24 2.04
CA ILE A 7 -2.51 6.96 1.82
C ILE A 7 -2.89 5.73 2.64
N GLY A 8 -3.84 5.87 3.59
CA GLY A 8 -4.22 4.80 4.51
C GLY A 8 -3.34 4.76 5.77
N ALA A 9 -3.18 5.92 6.43
CA ALA A 9 -2.28 6.08 7.58
C ALA A 9 -2.98 6.03 8.95
N THR A 10 -4.24 5.60 9.05
CA THR A 10 -4.98 5.57 10.32
C THR A 10 -4.62 4.38 11.22
N SER A 11 -4.05 3.31 10.68
CA SER A 11 -3.63 2.12 11.45
C SER A 11 -2.58 1.29 10.70
N GLY A 12 -2.11 0.23 11.35
CA GLY A 12 -1.29 -0.83 10.75
C GLY A 12 -0.01 -0.33 10.09
N ILE A 13 0.29 -0.88 8.92
CA ILE A 13 1.53 -0.57 8.18
C ILE A 13 1.60 0.91 7.80
N GLY A 14 0.49 1.50 7.34
CA GLY A 14 0.47 2.88 6.89
C GLY A 14 0.80 3.86 8.01
N ARG A 15 0.19 3.72 9.20
CA ARG A 15 0.47 4.55 10.37
C ARG A 15 1.93 4.41 10.82
N ALA A 16 2.38 3.18 11.05
CA ALA A 16 3.73 2.93 11.52
C ALA A 16 4.81 3.41 10.51
N LEU A 17 4.52 3.31 9.20
CA LEU A 17 5.42 3.83 8.17
C LEU A 17 5.44 5.36 8.16
N ALA A 18 4.29 6.03 8.34
CA ALA A 18 4.22 7.49 8.43
C ALA A 18 5.02 8.01 9.64
N GLU A 19 4.86 7.39 10.82
CA GLU A 19 5.64 7.69 12.03
C GLU A 19 7.14 7.50 11.80
N ARG A 20 7.53 6.40 11.15
CA ARG A 20 8.93 6.12 10.83
C ARG A 20 9.51 7.13 9.84
N LEU A 21 8.79 7.52 8.80
CA LEU A 21 9.23 8.54 7.84
C LEU A 21 9.40 9.90 8.52
N ALA A 22 8.47 10.29 9.40
CA ALA A 22 8.59 11.52 10.19
C ALA A 22 9.82 11.48 11.11
N ALA A 23 10.11 10.33 11.75
CA ALA A 23 11.33 10.13 12.55
C ALA A 23 12.62 10.21 11.72
N GLU A 24 12.55 9.93 10.42
CA GLU A 24 13.67 10.07 9.46
C GLU A 24 13.76 11.48 8.84
N GLY A 25 13.00 12.45 9.35
CA GLY A 25 13.07 13.85 8.95
C GLY A 25 12.24 14.20 7.71
N TYR A 26 11.27 13.35 7.33
CA TYR A 26 10.27 13.72 6.34
C TYR A 26 9.20 14.60 6.96
N ARG A 27 8.67 15.56 6.20
CA ARG A 27 7.35 16.13 6.43
C ARG A 27 6.33 15.23 5.73
N VAL A 28 5.31 14.75 6.46
CA VAL A 28 4.43 13.68 5.98
C VAL A 28 2.97 14.14 5.94
N GLY A 29 2.37 14.11 4.77
CA GLY A 29 0.92 14.21 4.60
C GLY A 29 0.29 12.83 4.82
N VAL A 30 -0.74 12.76 5.64
CA VAL A 30 -1.42 11.50 5.95
C VAL A 30 -2.90 11.59 5.63
N THR A 31 -3.46 10.51 5.02
CA THR A 31 -4.88 10.45 4.72
C THR A 31 -5.48 9.09 5.06
N GLY A 32 -6.78 9.08 5.30
CA GLY A 32 -7.60 7.92 5.62
C GLY A 32 -8.99 8.34 6.09
N ARG A 33 -9.87 7.38 6.36
CA ARG A 33 -11.29 7.64 6.70
C ARG A 33 -11.52 8.14 8.13
N ARG A 34 -10.69 7.69 9.07
CA ARG A 34 -10.88 7.95 10.52
C ARG A 34 -10.13 9.22 10.91
N GLU A 35 -10.81 10.36 10.83
CA GLU A 35 -10.22 11.69 11.05
C GLU A 35 -9.56 11.81 12.42
N ALA A 36 -10.23 11.40 13.50
CA ALA A 36 -9.68 11.47 14.85
C ALA A 36 -8.32 10.77 15.00
N LEU A 37 -8.10 9.65 14.29
CA LEU A 37 -6.81 8.95 14.31
C LEU A 37 -5.72 9.66 13.52
N LEU A 38 -6.10 10.42 12.49
CA LEU A 38 -5.16 11.26 11.74
C LEU A 38 -4.76 12.48 12.55
N GLU A 39 -5.71 13.08 13.27
CA GLU A 39 -5.49 14.20 14.16
C GLU A 39 -4.55 13.80 15.32
N GLU A 40 -4.83 12.67 15.99
CA GLU A 40 -3.95 12.08 16.99
C GLU A 40 -2.54 11.87 16.47
N LEU A 41 -2.40 11.30 15.25
CA LEU A 41 -1.10 11.10 14.64
C LEU A 41 -0.39 12.43 14.39
N ALA A 42 -1.11 13.45 13.90
CA ALA A 42 -0.55 14.77 13.66
C ALA A 42 -0.10 15.45 14.96
N ALA A 43 -0.90 15.32 16.04
CA ALA A 43 -0.57 15.85 17.36
C ALA A 43 0.63 15.15 18.01
N SER A 44 0.89 13.88 17.68
CA SER A 44 1.99 13.10 18.26
C SER A 44 3.39 13.67 17.94
N ARG A 45 3.52 14.42 16.83
CA ARG A 45 4.79 15.06 16.42
C ARG A 45 4.49 16.37 15.68
N PRO A 46 4.28 17.47 16.41
CA PRO A 46 3.95 18.77 15.83
C PRO A 46 4.95 19.21 14.75
N GLY A 47 4.45 19.73 13.63
CA GLY A 47 5.25 20.20 12.50
C GLY A 47 5.75 19.12 11.54
N SER A 48 5.66 17.83 11.93
CA SER A 48 6.08 16.72 11.05
C SER A 48 4.95 16.22 10.16
N PHE A 49 3.69 16.41 10.56
CA PHE A 49 2.53 15.91 9.85
C PHE A 49 1.59 17.02 9.42
N CYS A 50 0.91 16.82 8.29
CA CYS A 50 -0.37 17.41 7.93
C CYS A 50 -1.34 16.27 7.58
N TYR A 51 -2.65 16.48 7.72
CA TYR A 51 -3.62 15.45 7.46
C TYR A 51 -4.84 15.93 6.66
N ALA A 52 -5.46 15.01 5.94
CA ALA A 52 -6.71 15.19 5.24
C ALA A 52 -7.54 13.91 5.34
N ALA A 53 -8.70 13.99 5.98
CA ALA A 53 -9.63 12.87 6.03
C ALA A 53 -10.31 12.70 4.66
N ALA A 54 -10.28 11.47 4.14
CA ALA A 54 -11.00 11.09 2.92
C ALA A 54 -11.23 9.59 2.87
N ASP A 55 -12.36 9.17 2.31
CA ASP A 55 -12.59 7.79 1.95
C ASP A 55 -12.07 7.54 0.54
N ILE A 56 -11.16 6.59 0.41
CA ILE A 56 -10.60 6.22 -0.90
C ILE A 56 -11.66 5.59 -1.83
N MET A 57 -12.80 5.12 -1.30
CA MET A 57 -13.93 4.64 -2.09
C MET A 57 -14.69 5.76 -2.81
N ASP A 58 -14.41 7.03 -2.47
CA ASP A 58 -14.77 8.22 -3.25
C ASP A 58 -13.50 8.77 -3.91
N PRO A 59 -13.24 8.43 -5.19
CA PRO A 59 -12.04 8.85 -5.90
C PRO A 59 -11.89 10.36 -5.99
N ALA A 60 -12.99 11.10 -6.13
CA ALA A 60 -12.94 12.57 -6.25
C ALA A 60 -12.51 13.21 -4.93
N ALA A 61 -13.14 12.81 -3.81
CA ALA A 61 -12.77 13.28 -2.48
C ALA A 61 -11.34 12.87 -2.10
N ALA A 62 -10.93 11.64 -2.44
CA ALA A 62 -9.57 11.16 -2.19
C ALA A 62 -8.53 11.99 -2.96
N CYS A 63 -8.72 12.23 -4.26
CA CYS A 63 -7.80 13.05 -5.06
C CYS A 63 -7.76 14.51 -4.57
N ALA A 64 -8.89 15.09 -4.17
CA ALA A 64 -8.93 16.45 -3.60
C ALA A 64 -8.14 16.53 -2.26
N ALA A 65 -8.26 15.52 -1.41
CA ALA A 65 -7.49 15.44 -0.16
C ALA A 65 -5.97 15.32 -0.44
N LEU A 66 -5.59 14.51 -1.41
CA LEU A 66 -4.19 14.36 -1.82
C LEU A 66 -3.61 15.66 -2.40
N GLU A 67 -4.40 16.37 -3.19
CA GLU A 67 -4.01 17.67 -3.74
C GLU A 67 -3.78 18.70 -2.63
N ARG A 68 -4.70 18.78 -1.65
CA ARG A 68 -4.54 19.65 -0.48
C ARG A 68 -3.26 19.32 0.27
N LEU A 69 -3.00 18.05 0.56
CA LEU A 69 -1.78 17.62 1.24
C LEU A 69 -0.51 17.98 0.46
N ALA A 70 -0.52 17.79 -0.86
CA ALA A 70 0.62 18.17 -1.71
C ALA A 70 0.87 19.69 -1.68
N GLY A 71 -0.20 20.48 -1.68
CA GLY A 71 -0.13 21.94 -1.52
C GLY A 71 0.46 22.36 -0.18
N GLU A 72 -0.04 21.83 0.95
CA GLU A 72 0.45 22.12 2.29
C GLU A 72 1.92 21.71 2.51
N LEU A 73 2.35 20.62 1.86
CA LEU A 73 3.75 20.17 1.89
C LEU A 73 4.66 21.01 0.99
N GLY A 74 4.11 21.77 0.06
CA GLY A 74 4.87 22.45 -1.00
C GLY A 74 5.42 21.44 -2.04
N GLY A 75 4.72 20.33 -2.24
CA GLY A 75 5.03 19.25 -3.18
C GLY A 75 5.25 17.90 -2.51
N MET A 76 5.62 16.87 -3.31
CA MET A 76 5.73 15.48 -2.86
C MET A 76 6.94 14.82 -3.52
N ASP A 77 7.79 14.15 -2.72
CA ASP A 77 8.98 13.42 -3.19
C ASP A 77 8.77 11.90 -3.12
N LEU A 78 7.84 11.45 -2.24
CA LEU A 78 7.47 10.06 -2.01
C LEU A 78 5.95 9.96 -1.82
N CYS A 79 5.30 9.03 -2.52
CA CYS A 79 3.91 8.65 -2.25
C CYS A 79 3.83 7.17 -1.90
N VAL A 80 3.11 6.84 -0.83
CA VAL A 80 2.89 5.47 -0.38
C VAL A 80 1.40 5.14 -0.41
N GLY A 81 0.98 4.27 -1.32
CA GLY A 81 -0.36 3.70 -1.36
C GLY A 81 -0.47 2.51 -0.41
N SER A 82 -0.88 2.75 0.83
CA SER A 82 -1.05 1.72 1.87
C SER A 82 -2.52 1.43 2.18
N ALA A 83 -3.46 2.20 1.67
CA ALA A 83 -4.88 1.93 1.85
C ALA A 83 -5.25 0.58 1.22
N GLY A 84 -6.05 -0.18 1.95
CA GLY A 84 -6.55 -1.46 1.49
C GLY A 84 -7.45 -2.11 2.54
N THR A 85 -8.30 -3.02 2.11
CA THR A 85 -9.17 -3.83 2.96
C THR A 85 -9.33 -5.23 2.37
N GLY A 86 -9.81 -6.15 3.18
CA GLY A 86 -10.16 -7.50 2.74
C GLY A 86 -10.68 -8.32 3.91
N ASP A 87 -11.70 -9.11 3.63
CA ASP A 87 -12.31 -10.01 4.57
C ASP A 87 -12.25 -11.45 4.06
N LEU A 88 -12.38 -12.43 4.97
CA LEU A 88 -12.59 -13.81 4.62
C LEU A 88 -14.03 -13.98 4.13
N ASN A 89 -14.20 -14.67 3.03
CA ASN A 89 -15.51 -14.87 2.40
C ASN A 89 -15.67 -16.27 1.80
N PRO A 90 -15.70 -17.31 2.62
CA PRO A 90 -15.87 -18.68 2.14
C PRO A 90 -17.23 -18.94 1.50
N GLY A 91 -18.23 -18.11 1.80
CA GLY A 91 -19.59 -18.20 1.26
C GLY A 91 -19.82 -17.44 -0.05
N LEU A 92 -18.81 -16.71 -0.56
CA LEU A 92 -18.91 -15.87 -1.76
C LEU A 92 -20.04 -14.83 -1.67
N ASP A 93 -20.23 -14.23 -0.49
CA ASP A 93 -21.16 -13.13 -0.32
C ASP A 93 -20.60 -11.85 -0.97
N TYR A 94 -21.31 -11.34 -1.97
CA TYR A 94 -20.91 -10.13 -2.70
C TYR A 94 -20.77 -8.91 -1.80
N ALA A 95 -21.59 -8.77 -0.76
CA ALA A 95 -21.50 -7.65 0.17
C ALA A 95 -20.16 -7.58 0.93
N LEU A 96 -19.47 -8.72 1.10
CA LEU A 96 -18.12 -8.80 1.67
C LEU A 96 -17.02 -8.54 0.61
N GLU A 97 -17.31 -8.81 -0.66
CA GLU A 97 -16.36 -8.64 -1.76
C GLU A 97 -16.29 -7.19 -2.26
N GLU A 98 -17.46 -6.52 -2.37
CA GLU A 98 -17.56 -5.17 -2.93
C GLU A 98 -16.64 -4.15 -2.26
N PRO A 99 -16.54 -4.06 -0.92
CA PRO A 99 -15.66 -3.12 -0.26
C PRO A 99 -14.17 -3.31 -0.62
N ALA A 100 -13.74 -4.56 -0.81
CA ALA A 100 -12.38 -4.87 -1.24
C ALA A 100 -12.13 -4.39 -2.68
N ILE A 101 -13.08 -4.59 -3.59
CA ILE A 101 -13.00 -4.13 -4.98
C ILE A 101 -12.98 -2.59 -5.03
N ARG A 102 -13.92 -1.94 -4.36
CA ARG A 102 -14.00 -0.48 -4.36
C ARG A 102 -12.76 0.18 -3.77
N THR A 103 -12.26 -0.34 -2.63
CA THR A 103 -11.09 0.21 -1.97
C THR A 103 -9.79 -0.11 -2.73
N ASN A 104 -9.56 -1.42 -3.01
CA ASN A 104 -8.25 -1.89 -3.48
C ASN A 104 -8.08 -1.76 -5.00
N VAL A 105 -9.18 -1.61 -5.76
CA VAL A 105 -9.12 -1.45 -7.21
C VAL A 105 -9.52 -0.02 -7.58
N VAL A 106 -10.78 0.36 -7.41
CA VAL A 106 -11.29 1.64 -7.92
C VAL A 106 -10.59 2.83 -7.26
N GLY A 107 -10.72 2.98 -5.96
CA GLY A 107 -10.13 4.12 -5.24
C GLY A 107 -8.61 4.09 -5.23
N TRP A 108 -8.02 2.89 -5.07
CA TRP A 108 -6.58 2.73 -5.12
C TRP A 108 -6.01 3.18 -6.48
N THR A 109 -6.64 2.81 -7.59
CA THR A 109 -6.18 3.20 -8.93
C THR A 109 -6.21 4.73 -9.09
N ALA A 110 -7.32 5.38 -8.72
CA ALA A 110 -7.44 6.83 -8.82
C ALA A 110 -6.34 7.56 -8.02
N ALA A 111 -6.09 7.11 -6.78
CA ALA A 111 -5.06 7.72 -5.94
C ALA A 111 -3.63 7.48 -6.46
N VAL A 112 -3.36 6.28 -7.00
CA VAL A 112 -2.06 5.94 -7.58
C VAL A 112 -1.81 6.70 -8.89
N ASP A 113 -2.82 6.83 -9.75
CA ASP A 113 -2.73 7.58 -10.98
C ASP A 113 -2.52 9.06 -10.72
N TRP A 114 -3.25 9.63 -9.75
CA TRP A 114 -3.01 10.99 -9.30
C TRP A 114 -1.54 11.19 -8.85
N ALA A 115 -1.03 10.30 -7.99
CA ALA A 115 0.34 10.42 -7.50
C ALA A 115 1.39 10.26 -8.61
N TYR A 116 1.16 9.31 -9.53
CA TYR A 116 2.05 9.08 -10.67
C TYR A 116 2.06 10.30 -11.61
N GLY A 117 0.89 10.84 -11.95
CA GLY A 117 0.77 12.05 -12.78
C GLY A 117 1.50 13.25 -12.17
N ARG A 118 1.36 13.47 -10.87
CA ARG A 118 2.10 14.52 -10.15
C ARG A 118 3.62 14.33 -10.21
N PHE A 119 4.11 13.10 -10.18
CA PHE A 119 5.53 12.83 -10.36
C PHE A 119 5.98 13.05 -11.81
N GLU A 120 5.16 12.70 -12.82
CA GLU A 120 5.47 13.01 -14.23
C GLU A 120 5.58 14.53 -14.45
N GLU A 121 4.59 15.31 -13.98
CA GLU A 121 4.57 16.77 -14.08
C GLU A 121 5.80 17.45 -13.43
N ARG A 122 6.28 16.89 -12.32
CA ARG A 122 7.45 17.41 -11.60
C ARG A 122 8.79 16.91 -12.11
N GLY A 123 8.81 16.03 -13.09
CA GLY A 123 10.02 15.44 -13.61
C GLY A 123 10.64 14.35 -12.73
N GLY A 124 9.87 13.75 -11.81
CA GLY A 124 10.32 12.63 -10.98
C GLY A 124 9.74 12.59 -9.58
N GLY A 125 10.01 11.50 -8.88
CA GLY A 125 9.54 11.21 -7.54
C GLY A 125 9.67 9.72 -7.23
N HIS A 126 9.01 9.20 -6.18
CA HIS A 126 9.02 7.79 -5.84
C HIS A 126 7.62 7.31 -5.45
N LEU A 127 7.04 6.44 -6.25
CA LEU A 127 5.79 5.77 -5.94
C LEU A 127 6.06 4.44 -5.23
N VAL A 128 5.42 4.22 -4.10
CA VAL A 128 5.47 2.96 -3.33
C VAL A 128 4.06 2.44 -3.14
N VAL A 129 3.82 1.18 -3.43
CA VAL A 129 2.51 0.54 -3.24
C VAL A 129 2.64 -0.67 -2.33
N ILE A 130 1.71 -0.79 -1.37
CA ILE A 130 1.66 -1.93 -0.46
C ILE A 130 0.65 -2.93 -1.02
N THR A 131 1.16 -3.96 -1.69
CA THR A 131 0.34 -5.05 -2.23
C THR A 131 0.26 -6.21 -1.24
N SER A 132 0.51 -7.45 -1.63
CA SER A 132 0.56 -8.62 -0.75
C SER A 132 1.19 -9.82 -1.46
N VAL A 133 1.74 -10.76 -0.71
CA VAL A 133 2.03 -12.11 -1.23
C VAL A 133 0.74 -12.84 -1.65
N GLY A 134 -0.40 -12.50 -1.03
CA GLY A 134 -1.71 -13.01 -1.42
C GLY A 134 -2.14 -12.66 -2.85
N GLY A 135 -1.55 -11.63 -3.47
CA GLY A 135 -1.79 -11.30 -4.88
C GLY A 135 -1.00 -12.16 -5.88
N LEU A 136 -0.18 -13.11 -5.43
CA LEU A 136 0.59 -13.98 -6.31
C LEU A 136 -0.23 -15.13 -6.92
N ARG A 137 -1.28 -15.55 -6.23
CA ARG A 137 -2.24 -16.59 -6.64
C ARG A 137 -3.61 -16.28 -6.06
N GLY A 138 -4.69 -16.80 -6.69
CA GLY A 138 -6.03 -16.75 -6.14
C GLY A 138 -6.12 -17.57 -4.85
N GLY A 139 -6.86 -17.09 -3.85
CA GLY A 139 -7.09 -17.80 -2.58
C GLY A 139 -8.57 -18.02 -2.33
N GLY A 140 -8.99 -19.28 -2.06
CA GLY A 140 -10.40 -19.63 -1.91
C GLY A 140 -11.09 -18.96 -0.71
N ALA A 141 -10.32 -18.64 0.35
CA ALA A 141 -10.86 -18.01 1.55
C ALA A 141 -11.16 -16.50 1.41
N ALA A 142 -10.54 -15.81 0.44
CA ALA A 142 -10.70 -14.35 0.24
C ALA A 142 -10.50 -13.98 -1.24
N PRO A 143 -11.39 -14.42 -2.15
CA PRO A 143 -11.18 -14.30 -3.60
C PRO A 143 -10.99 -12.86 -4.07
N ALA A 144 -11.88 -11.93 -3.69
CA ALA A 144 -11.75 -10.53 -4.11
C ALA A 144 -10.50 -9.85 -3.55
N TYR A 145 -10.13 -10.12 -2.30
CA TYR A 145 -8.89 -9.58 -1.75
C TYR A 145 -7.68 -10.05 -2.57
N ASN A 146 -7.52 -11.35 -2.80
CA ASN A 146 -6.40 -11.90 -3.56
C ASN A 146 -6.37 -11.35 -4.99
N ALA A 147 -7.54 -11.31 -5.66
CA ALA A 147 -7.68 -10.76 -7.00
C ALA A 147 -7.33 -9.27 -7.05
N SER A 148 -7.79 -8.48 -6.07
CA SER A 148 -7.47 -7.05 -5.98
C SER A 148 -5.97 -6.81 -5.78
N LYS A 149 -5.30 -7.65 -4.98
CA LYS A 149 -3.84 -7.56 -4.80
C LYS A 149 -3.07 -8.02 -6.04
N ALA A 150 -3.58 -8.98 -6.80
CA ALA A 150 -3.03 -9.36 -8.11
C ALA A 150 -3.16 -8.20 -9.13
N TYR A 151 -4.31 -7.52 -9.15
CA TYR A 151 -4.51 -6.30 -9.92
C TYR A 151 -3.45 -5.24 -9.59
N GLN A 152 -3.26 -4.92 -8.30
CA GLN A 152 -2.27 -3.93 -7.86
C GLN A 152 -0.83 -4.29 -8.26
N ILE A 153 -0.46 -5.58 -8.18
CA ILE A 153 0.85 -6.09 -8.60
C ILE A 153 1.07 -5.87 -10.10
N ASN A 154 0.08 -6.24 -10.92
CA ASN A 154 0.13 -6.09 -12.37
C ASN A 154 0.15 -4.61 -12.77
N TYR A 155 -0.71 -3.80 -12.15
CA TYR A 155 -0.76 -2.36 -12.39
C TYR A 155 0.58 -1.66 -12.08
N ALA A 156 1.18 -1.96 -10.92
CA ALA A 156 2.49 -1.43 -10.55
C ALA A 156 3.60 -1.84 -11.54
N GLU A 157 3.50 -3.03 -12.14
CA GLU A 157 4.42 -3.47 -13.19
C GLU A 157 4.25 -2.62 -14.46
N GLY A 158 3.02 -2.33 -14.87
CA GLY A 158 2.71 -1.41 -15.97
C GLY A 158 3.27 0.00 -15.75
N LEU A 159 3.10 0.54 -14.53
CA LEU A 159 3.67 1.84 -14.19
C LEU A 159 5.21 1.85 -14.21
N ARG A 160 5.88 0.76 -13.81
CA ARG A 160 7.35 0.63 -13.95
C ARG A 160 7.77 0.65 -15.42
N GLN A 161 7.01 -0.04 -16.30
CA GLN A 161 7.28 -0.03 -17.73
C GLN A 161 7.10 1.38 -18.33
N ARG A 162 6.03 2.09 -17.92
CA ARG A 162 5.79 3.48 -18.32
C ARG A 162 6.93 4.40 -17.86
N ALA A 163 7.34 4.31 -16.59
CA ALA A 163 8.45 5.08 -16.05
C ALA A 163 9.78 4.83 -16.80
N ALA A 164 10.07 3.57 -17.14
CA ALA A 164 11.26 3.24 -17.90
C ALA A 164 11.26 3.85 -19.30
N LYS A 165 10.08 3.93 -19.95
CA LYS A 165 9.93 4.54 -21.29
C LYS A 165 10.01 6.07 -21.25
N SER A 166 9.57 6.71 -20.17
CA SER A 166 9.61 8.17 -20.05
C SER A 166 11.01 8.71 -19.77
N GLY A 167 11.94 7.88 -19.33
CA GLY A 167 13.28 8.31 -18.91
C GLY A 167 13.33 9.12 -17.63
N LEU A 168 12.19 9.31 -16.96
CA LEU A 168 12.11 10.07 -15.72
C LEU A 168 12.66 9.26 -14.52
N PRO A 169 13.30 9.92 -13.52
CA PRO A 169 13.73 9.29 -12.28
C PRO A 169 12.53 9.01 -11.37
N LEU A 170 11.63 8.09 -11.81
CA LEU A 170 10.38 7.75 -11.15
C LEU A 170 10.34 6.25 -10.81
N PRO A 171 11.09 5.78 -9.79
CA PRO A 171 10.97 4.41 -9.32
C PRO A 171 9.56 4.13 -8.79
N VAL A 172 9.04 2.94 -9.14
CA VAL A 172 7.79 2.39 -8.60
C VAL A 172 8.13 1.12 -7.83
N THR A 173 7.96 1.17 -6.51
CA THR A 173 8.27 0.06 -5.59
C THR A 173 7.01 -0.68 -5.18
N ASP A 174 6.94 -1.96 -5.52
CA ASP A 174 5.88 -2.88 -5.08
C ASP A 174 6.36 -3.64 -3.84
N ILE A 175 5.75 -3.34 -2.70
CA ILE A 175 5.99 -4.00 -1.43
C ILE A 175 4.96 -5.11 -1.26
N ARG A 176 5.46 -6.34 -1.07
CA ARG A 176 4.63 -7.55 -0.88
C ARG A 176 4.82 -8.11 0.52
N PRO A 177 4.03 -7.66 1.51
CA PRO A 177 4.02 -8.27 2.83
C PRO A 177 3.41 -9.67 2.79
N GLY A 178 3.87 -10.55 3.72
CA GLY A 178 3.10 -11.70 4.15
C GLY A 178 2.13 -11.32 5.27
N PHE A 179 1.83 -12.24 6.19
CA PHE A 179 0.98 -11.91 7.34
C PHE A 179 1.68 -10.94 8.29
N VAL A 180 0.97 -9.88 8.66
CA VAL A 180 1.44 -8.79 9.52
C VAL A 180 0.46 -8.61 10.66
N ALA A 181 0.95 -8.42 11.88
CA ALA A 181 0.14 -8.22 13.08
C ALA A 181 -0.64 -6.90 13.03
N THR A 182 -1.72 -6.88 12.27
CA THR A 182 -2.64 -5.75 12.07
C THR A 182 -4.08 -6.23 12.21
N GLU A 183 -5.02 -5.29 12.35
CA GLU A 183 -6.47 -5.58 12.37
C GLU A 183 -6.96 -6.36 11.13
N MET A 184 -6.23 -6.27 10.03
CA MET A 184 -6.55 -6.98 8.78
C MET A 184 -6.14 -8.45 8.80
N ALA A 185 -5.25 -8.87 9.71
CA ALA A 185 -4.83 -10.27 9.83
C ALA A 185 -5.91 -11.06 10.57
N LYS A 186 -6.87 -11.59 9.82
CA LYS A 186 -8.02 -12.36 10.33
C LYS A 186 -7.89 -13.84 9.94
N GLY A 187 -8.54 -14.73 10.72
CA GLY A 187 -8.63 -16.17 10.46
C GLY A 187 -7.71 -17.01 11.32
N GLU A 188 -8.01 -18.31 11.32
CA GLU A 188 -7.20 -19.35 11.98
C GLU A 188 -6.05 -19.81 11.06
N GLY A 189 -4.99 -20.38 11.63
CA GLY A 189 -3.89 -20.93 10.86
C GLY A 189 -2.90 -19.90 10.29
N LEU A 190 -2.94 -18.67 10.75
CA LEU A 190 -1.94 -17.67 10.36
C LEU A 190 -0.55 -18.11 10.87
N PHE A 191 0.39 -18.27 9.95
CA PHE A 191 1.77 -18.62 10.28
C PHE A 191 2.72 -17.46 9.95
N TRP A 192 3.81 -17.36 10.70
CA TRP A 192 4.82 -16.32 10.52
C TRP A 192 4.25 -14.90 10.46
N VAL A 193 3.28 -14.62 11.33
CA VAL A 193 2.75 -13.25 11.50
C VAL A 193 3.88 -12.36 12.01
N MET A 194 4.19 -11.32 11.25
CA MET A 194 5.32 -10.45 11.54
C MET A 194 4.87 -9.20 12.29
N PRO A 195 5.64 -8.76 13.31
CA PRO A 195 5.42 -7.46 13.92
C PRO A 195 5.49 -6.33 12.89
N VAL A 196 4.61 -5.33 13.02
CA VAL A 196 4.51 -4.19 12.10
C VAL A 196 5.85 -3.48 11.93
N ASP A 197 6.60 -3.26 13.03
CA ASP A 197 7.89 -2.57 13.00
C ASP A 197 8.91 -3.28 12.11
N ARG A 198 8.97 -4.61 12.16
CA ARG A 198 9.87 -5.40 11.30
C ARG A 198 9.50 -5.29 9.82
N VAL A 199 8.22 -5.18 9.53
CA VAL A 199 7.72 -4.97 8.17
C VAL A 199 8.10 -3.56 7.70
N VAL A 200 7.88 -2.54 8.52
CA VAL A 200 8.24 -1.14 8.24
C VAL A 200 9.74 -0.98 8.02
N GLU A 201 10.61 -1.60 8.83
CA GLU A 201 12.06 -1.64 8.57
C GLU A 201 12.39 -2.18 7.17
N GLY A 202 11.68 -3.23 6.76
CA GLY A 202 11.83 -3.82 5.43
C GLY A 202 11.39 -2.86 4.31
N ILE A 203 10.27 -2.17 4.52
CA ILE A 203 9.72 -1.17 3.58
C ILE A 203 10.70 0.00 3.43
N VAL A 204 11.13 0.61 4.52
CA VAL A 204 12.07 1.74 4.50
C VAL A 204 13.38 1.36 3.79
N ARG A 205 13.87 0.15 4.02
CA ARG A 205 15.07 -0.35 3.31
C ARG A 205 14.82 -0.51 1.82
N ALA A 206 13.62 -0.94 1.40
CA ALA A 206 13.23 -1.06 0.00
C ALA A 206 13.12 0.33 -0.67
N ILE A 207 12.50 1.29 0.02
CA ILE A 207 12.38 2.69 -0.42
C ILE A 207 13.78 3.30 -0.64
N ARG A 208 14.66 3.24 0.36
CA ARG A 208 16.03 3.77 0.26
C ARG A 208 16.83 3.18 -0.90
N ARG A 209 16.60 1.90 -1.21
CA ARG A 209 17.26 1.18 -2.30
C ARG A 209 16.52 1.25 -3.64
N ARG A 210 15.41 1.96 -3.71
CA ARG A 210 14.55 2.09 -4.90
C ARG A 210 14.26 0.73 -5.55
N ARG A 211 13.92 -0.29 -4.74
CA ARG A 211 13.65 -1.63 -5.23
C ARG A 211 12.37 -1.66 -6.06
N SER A 212 12.39 -2.30 -7.22
CA SER A 212 11.19 -2.51 -8.03
C SER A 212 10.17 -3.41 -7.31
N VAL A 213 10.63 -4.48 -6.67
CA VAL A 213 9.81 -5.41 -5.88
C VAL A 213 10.52 -5.78 -4.59
N ALA A 214 9.78 -5.80 -3.49
CA ALA A 214 10.30 -6.23 -2.20
C ALA A 214 9.29 -7.10 -1.44
N VAL A 215 9.57 -8.40 -1.32
CA VAL A 215 8.85 -9.27 -0.39
C VAL A 215 9.38 -9.00 1.02
N VAL A 216 8.53 -8.55 1.92
CA VAL A 216 8.83 -8.24 3.31
C VAL A 216 7.99 -9.15 4.23
N THR A 217 8.60 -9.88 5.16
CA THR A 217 10.03 -9.94 5.52
C THR A 217 10.78 -11.02 4.72
N ARG A 218 12.10 -11.23 5.00
CA ARG A 218 12.91 -12.24 4.28
C ARG A 218 12.33 -13.66 4.33
N ARG A 219 11.68 -14.03 5.44
CA ARG A 219 11.04 -15.35 5.63
C ARG A 219 9.98 -15.64 4.57
N TRP A 220 9.27 -14.61 4.12
CA TRP A 220 8.21 -14.74 3.13
C TRP A 220 8.71 -14.89 1.68
N ARG A 221 10.01 -14.74 1.42
CA ARG A 221 10.55 -14.85 0.04
C ARG A 221 10.40 -16.25 -0.53
N LEU A 222 10.74 -17.27 0.26
CA LEU A 222 10.62 -18.66 -0.18
C LEU A 222 9.15 -19.06 -0.37
N PRO A 223 8.23 -18.84 0.59
CA PRO A 223 6.81 -19.09 0.37
C PRO A 223 6.24 -18.36 -0.84
N ALA A 224 6.57 -17.08 -1.01
CA ALA A 224 6.11 -16.30 -2.15
C ALA A 224 6.59 -16.89 -3.49
N TRP A 225 7.84 -17.35 -3.56
CA TRP A 225 8.37 -18.03 -4.72
C TRP A 225 7.66 -19.36 -4.97
N LEU A 226 7.49 -20.18 -3.93
CA LEU A 226 6.77 -21.46 -4.03
C LEU A 226 5.33 -21.27 -4.50
N ILE A 227 4.58 -20.36 -3.86
CA ILE A 227 3.18 -20.06 -4.24
C ILE A 227 3.09 -19.68 -5.72
N ARG A 228 3.99 -18.81 -6.18
CA ARG A 228 3.98 -18.33 -7.56
C ARG A 228 4.24 -19.43 -8.59
N HIS A 229 5.13 -20.39 -8.28
CA HIS A 229 5.60 -21.40 -9.25
C HIS A 229 4.99 -22.77 -9.03
N MET A 230 4.15 -22.95 -8.01
CA MET A 230 3.52 -24.22 -7.69
C MET A 230 2.57 -24.69 -8.81
N PRO A 231 2.66 -25.94 -9.28
CA PRO A 231 1.73 -26.49 -10.25
C PRO A 231 0.28 -26.42 -9.76
N GLU A 232 -0.65 -26.18 -10.68
CA GLU A 232 -2.07 -26.00 -10.35
C GLU A 232 -2.67 -27.24 -9.64
N CYS A 233 -2.28 -28.44 -10.07
CA CYS A 233 -2.75 -29.68 -9.47
C CYS A 233 -2.37 -29.85 -7.98
N ILE A 234 -1.31 -29.18 -7.52
CA ILE A 234 -0.90 -29.14 -6.12
C ILE A 234 -1.62 -27.98 -5.42
N TYR A 235 -1.57 -26.79 -6.02
CA TYR A 235 -2.09 -25.58 -5.41
C TYR A 235 -3.58 -25.67 -5.04
N ARG A 236 -4.42 -26.20 -5.93
CA ARG A 236 -5.87 -26.36 -5.70
C ARG A 236 -6.24 -27.25 -4.51
N LYS A 237 -5.27 -28.03 -3.98
CA LYS A 237 -5.46 -28.91 -2.81
C LYS A 237 -4.99 -28.26 -1.50
N MET A 238 -4.47 -27.04 -1.56
CA MET A 238 -3.90 -26.30 -0.44
C MET A 238 -4.86 -25.23 0.10
N GLY A 239 -6.14 -25.42 0.04
CA GLY A 239 -7.15 -24.48 0.53
C GLY A 239 -8.07 -25.12 1.53
#